data_df2f545f7e20bb68197d010b0f9bf8d9
#
_entry.id   df2f545f7e20bb68197d010b0f9bf8d9
#
_cell.length_a   1.000
_cell.length_b   1.000
_cell.length_c   1.000
_cell.angle_alpha   90.00
_cell.angle_beta   90.00
_cell.angle_gamma   90.00
#
_symmetry.space_group_name_H-M   'P 1'
#
loop_
_entity.id
_entity.type
_entity.pdbx_description
1 polymer ?
#
loop_
_entity_poly.entity_id
_entity_poly.type
_entity_poly.pdbx_seq_one_letter_code
_entity_poly.pdbx_strand_id
1 'polypeptide(L)'
;MELRHIRYFLVVAEEKSFTRAAQRLGISQPPLSMQIKNLEDEIGTELFYRSSHGAELTAAGQVFLNTVQPIQQRVDDAVSLAQQMANGELGQLRLGFTGTAMLNPVLPHSIRLFQQQYPKVQLRLEEGNSLVLIDRLLNDQLDIALIRPPHHVPIDIHIQTLMYEPLVVVMPLEHVIDQQQDIQLKLLKDENFIMAAHSVSAGLHDAVLDACRSHGLEPKIGQSAPQIVSIVSLVAANLGVSLVPASAMQLGIKGVQYLQVAEPKPVVGFSLAYRRNTHAQAAINFSSLIQSLLKND
;
A
#
# COMPACT_ATOMS: atom_id res chain seq x y z
N MET A 1 29.59 -32.48 -9.53
CA MET A 1 28.64 -32.50 -8.40
C MET A 1 27.54 -31.52 -8.67
N GLU A 2 26.26 -31.89 -8.45
CA GLU A 2 25.07 -31.08 -8.63
C GLU A 2 24.33 -30.93 -7.28
N LEU A 3 23.50 -29.90 -7.14
CA LEU A 3 22.66 -29.71 -5.94
C LEU A 3 21.76 -30.93 -5.64
N ARG A 4 21.38 -31.66 -6.66
CA ARG A 4 20.61 -32.91 -6.51
C ARG A 4 21.38 -33.96 -5.73
N HIS A 5 22.67 -34.11 -5.96
CA HIS A 5 23.53 -35.05 -5.23
C HIS A 5 23.64 -34.67 -3.74
N ILE A 6 23.79 -33.38 -3.45
CA ILE A 6 23.78 -32.88 -2.07
C ILE A 6 22.44 -33.22 -1.38
N ARG A 7 21.30 -32.91 -2.03
CA ARG A 7 19.98 -33.23 -1.49
C ARG A 7 19.80 -34.72 -1.21
N TYR A 8 20.23 -35.58 -2.13
CA TYR A 8 20.14 -37.01 -1.94
C TYR A 8 21.00 -37.48 -0.79
N PHE A 9 22.22 -36.99 -0.70
CA PHE A 9 23.13 -37.26 0.41
C PHE A 9 22.52 -36.86 1.76
N LEU A 10 22.01 -35.65 1.87
CA LEU A 10 21.37 -35.13 3.10
C LEU A 10 20.20 -36.02 3.54
N VAL A 11 19.33 -36.41 2.60
CA VAL A 11 18.18 -37.26 2.92
C VAL A 11 18.60 -38.65 3.34
N VAL A 12 19.64 -39.28 2.71
CA VAL A 12 20.16 -40.57 3.13
C VAL A 12 20.79 -40.48 4.51
N ALA A 13 21.55 -39.41 4.81
CA ALA A 13 22.16 -39.17 6.13
C ALA A 13 21.10 -39.03 7.24
N GLU A 14 20.02 -38.32 6.97
CA GLU A 14 18.90 -38.13 7.93
C GLU A 14 18.14 -39.43 8.17
N GLU A 15 17.73 -40.12 7.09
CA GLU A 15 16.96 -41.38 7.18
C GLU A 15 17.77 -42.57 7.65
N LYS A 16 19.09 -42.51 7.58
CA LYS A 16 20.03 -43.64 7.87
C LYS A 16 19.64 -44.94 7.14
N SER A 17 18.95 -44.79 5.99
CA SER A 17 18.43 -45.91 5.18
C SER A 17 18.21 -45.47 3.74
N PHE A 18 18.85 -46.13 2.79
CA PHE A 18 18.64 -45.86 1.36
C PHE A 18 17.19 -46.13 0.92
N THR A 19 16.53 -47.14 1.49
CA THR A 19 15.12 -47.45 1.15
C THR A 19 14.17 -46.38 1.61
N ARG A 20 14.30 -45.93 2.89
CA ARG A 20 13.44 -44.84 3.41
C ARG A 20 13.71 -43.50 2.71
N ALA A 21 15.01 -43.22 2.47
CA ALA A 21 15.40 -42.04 1.72
C ALA A 21 14.82 -42.02 0.31
N ALA A 22 14.87 -43.15 -0.40
CA ALA A 22 14.23 -43.26 -1.73
C ALA A 22 12.73 -43.03 -1.70
N GLN A 23 12.03 -43.61 -0.71
CA GLN A 23 10.58 -43.39 -0.51
C GLN A 23 10.26 -41.92 -0.26
N ARG A 24 11.03 -41.26 0.63
CA ARG A 24 10.87 -39.81 0.93
C ARG A 24 11.15 -38.92 -0.30
N LEU A 25 12.08 -39.35 -1.15
CA LEU A 25 12.42 -38.63 -2.39
C LEU A 25 11.47 -38.93 -3.56
N GLY A 26 10.58 -39.89 -3.42
CA GLY A 26 9.64 -40.31 -4.47
C GLY A 26 10.31 -41.02 -5.64
N ILE A 27 11.45 -41.71 -5.39
CA ILE A 27 12.20 -42.48 -6.39
C ILE A 27 12.42 -43.92 -5.93
N SER A 28 12.88 -44.79 -6.83
CA SER A 28 13.29 -46.14 -6.45
C SER A 28 14.72 -46.12 -5.85
N GLN A 29 15.04 -47.12 -5.02
CA GLN A 29 16.32 -47.19 -4.30
C GLN A 29 17.53 -47.38 -5.22
N PRO A 30 17.49 -48.17 -6.32
CA PRO A 30 18.67 -48.37 -7.18
C PRO A 30 19.23 -47.05 -7.77
N PRO A 31 18.42 -46.17 -8.39
CA PRO A 31 18.94 -44.87 -8.87
C PRO A 31 19.50 -44.00 -7.75
N LEU A 32 18.89 -43.97 -6.53
CA LEU A 32 19.44 -43.22 -5.41
C LEU A 32 20.84 -43.71 -5.04
N SER A 33 21.01 -45.03 -4.90
CA SER A 33 22.31 -45.64 -4.59
C SER A 33 23.36 -45.31 -5.64
N MET A 34 22.99 -45.33 -6.92
CA MET A 34 23.89 -44.98 -8.01
C MET A 34 24.30 -43.50 -7.95
N GLN A 35 23.38 -42.60 -7.65
CA GLN A 35 23.71 -41.17 -7.53
C GLN A 35 24.62 -40.88 -6.33
N ILE A 36 24.46 -41.57 -5.21
CA ILE A 36 25.37 -41.45 -4.06
C ILE A 36 26.74 -42.02 -4.42
N LYS A 37 26.81 -43.18 -5.11
CA LYS A 37 28.06 -43.72 -5.57
C LYS A 37 28.80 -42.77 -6.52
N ASN A 38 28.09 -42.16 -7.49
CA ASN A 38 28.70 -41.19 -8.40
C ASN A 38 29.26 -39.98 -7.62
N LEU A 39 28.57 -39.53 -6.55
CA LEU A 39 29.03 -38.46 -5.67
C LEU A 39 30.33 -38.89 -4.94
N GLU A 40 30.36 -40.09 -4.37
CA GLU A 40 31.53 -40.66 -3.68
C GLU A 40 32.73 -40.81 -4.63
N ASP A 41 32.50 -41.29 -5.86
CA ASP A 41 33.52 -41.43 -6.90
C ASP A 41 34.09 -40.05 -7.31
N GLU A 42 33.22 -39.01 -7.42
CA GLU A 42 33.65 -37.65 -7.78
C GLU A 42 34.48 -37.01 -6.65
N ILE A 43 34.11 -37.24 -5.38
CA ILE A 43 34.82 -36.73 -4.20
C ILE A 43 36.09 -37.55 -3.95
N GLY A 44 36.13 -38.79 -4.40
CA GLY A 44 37.26 -39.71 -4.22
C GLY A 44 37.28 -40.41 -2.87
N THR A 45 36.17 -40.42 -2.13
CA THR A 45 36.09 -41.13 -0.84
C THR A 45 34.65 -41.56 -0.54
N GLU A 46 34.50 -42.66 0.22
CA GLU A 46 33.18 -43.10 0.69
C GLU A 46 32.62 -42.18 1.78
N LEU A 47 31.37 -41.83 1.65
CA LEU A 47 30.64 -40.99 2.60
C LEU A 47 29.76 -41.82 3.55
N PHE A 48 29.38 -43.05 3.13
CA PHE A 48 28.54 -43.96 3.91
C PHE A 48 29.20 -45.32 4.07
N TYR A 49 29.12 -45.88 5.28
CA TYR A 49 29.22 -47.29 5.51
C TYR A 49 27.92 -47.98 5.12
N ARG A 50 27.97 -48.93 4.19
CA ARG A 50 26.79 -49.69 3.74
C ARG A 50 26.76 -51.01 4.49
N SER A 51 25.77 -51.18 5.38
CA SER A 51 25.56 -52.40 6.14
C SER A 51 24.15 -52.95 5.99
N SER A 52 23.90 -54.16 6.41
CA SER A 52 22.57 -54.75 6.49
C SER A 52 21.64 -54.01 7.46
N HIS A 53 22.20 -53.15 8.32
CA HIS A 53 21.45 -52.39 9.33
C HIS A 53 21.16 -50.94 8.88
N GLY A 54 21.63 -50.51 7.70
CA GLY A 54 21.30 -49.17 7.18
C GLY A 54 22.50 -48.45 6.55
N ALA A 55 22.48 -47.14 6.53
CA ALA A 55 23.51 -46.26 6.04
C ALA A 55 24.03 -45.39 7.19
N GLU A 56 25.28 -45.59 7.58
CA GLU A 56 25.94 -44.77 8.61
C GLU A 56 27.01 -43.91 7.94
N LEU A 57 27.16 -42.67 8.42
CA LEU A 57 28.16 -41.76 7.88
C LEU A 57 29.58 -42.24 8.24
N THR A 58 30.51 -42.18 7.27
CA THR A 58 31.94 -42.23 7.53
C THR A 58 32.40 -40.94 8.21
N ALA A 59 33.63 -40.88 8.70
CA ALA A 59 34.23 -39.64 9.19
C ALA A 59 34.26 -38.57 8.08
N ALA A 60 34.55 -38.92 6.83
CA ALA A 60 34.49 -38.05 5.67
C ALA A 60 33.01 -37.60 5.39
N GLY A 61 32.08 -38.56 5.49
CA GLY A 61 30.63 -38.25 5.37
C GLY A 61 30.13 -37.24 6.42
N GLN A 62 30.61 -37.35 7.67
CA GLN A 62 30.24 -36.40 8.71
C GLN A 62 30.80 -34.99 8.44
N VAL A 63 32.04 -34.88 7.98
CA VAL A 63 32.65 -33.60 7.57
C VAL A 63 31.88 -33.01 6.39
N PHE A 64 31.57 -33.84 5.38
CA PHE A 64 30.79 -33.41 4.22
C PHE A 64 29.39 -32.93 4.60
N LEU A 65 28.68 -33.69 5.48
CA LEU A 65 27.36 -33.29 5.99
C LEU A 65 27.37 -31.87 6.59
N ASN A 66 28.27 -31.62 7.52
CA ASN A 66 28.39 -30.35 8.21
C ASN A 66 28.69 -29.19 7.25
N THR A 67 29.37 -29.49 6.14
CA THR A 67 29.77 -28.49 5.14
C THR A 67 28.65 -28.19 4.13
N VAL A 68 27.91 -29.24 3.69
CA VAL A 68 26.92 -29.07 2.62
C VAL A 68 25.50 -28.72 3.13
N GLN A 69 25.17 -29.05 4.38
CA GLN A 69 23.89 -28.74 4.97
C GLN A 69 23.58 -27.23 4.93
N PRO A 70 24.50 -26.30 5.26
CA PRO A 70 24.27 -24.87 5.11
C PRO A 70 24.06 -24.40 3.65
N ILE A 71 24.63 -25.13 2.68
CA ILE A 71 24.48 -24.83 1.25
C ILE A 71 23.03 -25.09 0.82
N GLN A 72 22.49 -26.26 1.20
CA GLN A 72 21.06 -26.56 0.92
C GLN A 72 20.14 -25.55 1.57
N GLN A 73 20.38 -25.19 2.83
CA GLN A 73 19.58 -24.18 3.53
C GLN A 73 19.59 -22.83 2.80
N ARG A 74 20.75 -22.39 2.29
CA ARG A 74 20.85 -21.14 1.51
C ARG A 74 20.05 -21.19 0.21
N VAL A 75 19.97 -22.35 -0.43
CA VAL A 75 19.14 -22.53 -1.64
C VAL A 75 17.66 -22.41 -1.29
N ASP A 76 17.23 -23.07 -0.22
CA ASP A 76 15.85 -23.05 0.23
C ASP A 76 15.45 -21.63 0.69
N ASP A 77 16.32 -20.91 1.38
CA ASP A 77 16.15 -19.50 1.76
C ASP A 77 16.01 -18.60 0.51
N ALA A 78 16.85 -18.80 -0.51
CA ALA A 78 16.78 -18.02 -1.75
C ALA A 78 15.44 -18.23 -2.49
N VAL A 79 14.96 -19.49 -2.53
CA VAL A 79 13.65 -19.82 -3.11
C VAL A 79 12.53 -19.11 -2.31
N SER A 80 12.59 -19.18 -0.97
CA SER A 80 11.61 -18.53 -0.09
C SER A 80 11.58 -17.00 -0.29
N LEU A 81 12.75 -16.35 -0.34
CA LEU A 81 12.87 -14.91 -0.58
C LEU A 81 12.31 -14.52 -1.96
N ALA A 82 12.59 -15.30 -2.99
CA ALA A 82 12.03 -15.04 -4.32
C ALA A 82 10.49 -15.14 -4.34
N GLN A 83 9.93 -16.11 -3.65
CA GLN A 83 8.49 -16.26 -3.49
C GLN A 83 7.87 -15.11 -2.69
N GLN A 84 8.48 -14.71 -1.57
CA GLN A 84 8.02 -13.56 -0.77
C GLN A 84 8.04 -12.27 -1.59
N MET A 85 9.07 -12.05 -2.41
CA MET A 85 9.13 -10.90 -3.32
C MET A 85 8.00 -10.95 -4.35
N ALA A 86 7.76 -12.10 -4.98
CA ALA A 86 6.71 -12.29 -5.97
C ALA A 86 5.30 -12.08 -5.36
N ASN A 87 5.10 -12.44 -4.09
CA ASN A 87 3.85 -12.26 -3.36
C ASN A 87 3.69 -10.84 -2.78
N GLY A 88 4.68 -9.96 -2.91
CA GLY A 88 4.65 -8.62 -2.31
C GLY A 88 4.75 -8.62 -0.79
N GLU A 89 5.36 -9.65 -0.21
CA GLU A 89 5.61 -9.80 1.23
C GLU A 89 6.99 -9.28 1.64
N LEU A 90 7.83 -8.97 0.66
CA LEU A 90 9.18 -8.44 0.79
C LEU A 90 9.38 -7.32 -0.22
N GLY A 91 10.26 -6.36 0.10
CA GLY A 91 10.63 -5.27 -0.79
C GLY A 91 10.16 -3.91 -0.30
N GLN A 92 9.60 -3.10 -1.19
CA GLN A 92 9.21 -1.72 -0.90
C GLN A 92 7.84 -1.40 -1.50
N LEU A 93 7.06 -0.56 -0.79
CA LEU A 93 5.87 0.10 -1.29
C LEU A 93 6.05 1.62 -1.23
N ARG A 94 6.03 2.29 -2.39
CA ARG A 94 6.07 3.75 -2.52
C ARG A 94 4.66 4.27 -2.63
N LEU A 95 4.15 4.81 -1.50
CA LEU A 95 2.77 5.27 -1.35
C LEU A 95 2.71 6.79 -1.31
N GLY A 96 2.09 7.40 -2.31
CA GLY A 96 1.75 8.82 -2.34
C GLY A 96 0.40 9.09 -1.67
N PHE A 97 0.23 10.29 -1.11
CA PHE A 97 -1.06 10.73 -0.59
C PHE A 97 -1.19 12.25 -0.60
N THR A 98 -2.41 12.74 -0.73
CA THR A 98 -2.69 14.17 -0.53
C THR A 98 -2.86 14.46 0.97
N GLY A 99 -2.50 15.67 1.42
CA GLY A 99 -2.64 16.06 2.83
C GLY A 99 -4.08 15.86 3.34
N THR A 100 -5.09 16.13 2.51
CA THR A 100 -6.49 15.87 2.87
C THR A 100 -6.83 14.37 2.96
N ALA A 101 -6.13 13.51 2.22
CA ALA A 101 -6.32 12.06 2.33
C ALA A 101 -5.80 11.52 3.67
N MET A 102 -4.72 12.10 4.21
CA MET A 102 -4.18 11.69 5.51
C MET A 102 -5.11 12.06 6.67
N LEU A 103 -5.97 13.06 6.51
CA LEU A 103 -6.98 13.40 7.52
C LEU A 103 -8.14 12.39 7.55
N ASN A 104 -8.35 11.62 6.48
CA ASN A 104 -9.36 10.57 6.48
C ASN A 104 -8.84 9.35 7.25
N PRO A 105 -9.57 8.84 8.27
CA PRO A 105 -9.12 7.73 9.14
C PRO A 105 -8.76 6.45 8.38
N VAL A 106 -9.34 6.23 7.22
CA VAL A 106 -9.11 5.03 6.40
C VAL A 106 -7.63 4.89 6.04
N LEU A 107 -6.93 5.97 5.67
CA LEU A 107 -5.54 5.87 5.24
C LEU A 107 -4.58 5.51 6.39
N PRO A 108 -4.53 6.23 7.53
CA PRO A 108 -3.68 5.83 8.66
C PRO A 108 -3.98 4.42 9.16
N HIS A 109 -5.27 4.04 9.20
CA HIS A 109 -5.67 2.68 9.60
C HIS A 109 -5.15 1.63 8.62
N SER A 110 -5.28 1.85 7.31
CA SER A 110 -4.78 0.95 6.28
C SER A 110 -3.26 0.81 6.32
N ILE A 111 -2.52 1.90 6.52
CA ILE A 111 -1.06 1.87 6.68
C ILE A 111 -0.66 1.00 7.86
N ARG A 112 -1.31 1.18 9.02
CA ARG A 112 -1.03 0.38 10.22
C ARG A 112 -1.25 -1.10 9.99
N LEU A 113 -2.40 -1.47 9.42
CA LEU A 113 -2.72 -2.87 9.15
C LEU A 113 -1.79 -3.49 8.10
N PHE A 114 -1.44 -2.73 7.06
CA PHE A 114 -0.50 -3.20 6.05
C PHE A 114 0.88 -3.50 6.64
N GLN A 115 1.40 -2.64 7.52
CA GLN A 115 2.67 -2.90 8.21
C GLN A 115 2.61 -4.13 9.12
N GLN A 116 1.46 -4.38 9.77
CA GLN A 116 1.27 -5.57 10.59
C GLN A 116 1.23 -6.85 9.75
N GLN A 117 0.56 -6.81 8.60
CA GLN A 117 0.40 -7.96 7.72
C GLN A 117 1.66 -8.24 6.88
N TYR A 118 2.38 -7.19 6.47
CA TYR A 118 3.57 -7.26 5.62
C TYR A 118 4.80 -6.59 6.27
N PRO A 119 5.29 -7.13 7.41
CA PRO A 119 6.33 -6.47 8.21
C PRO A 119 7.69 -6.36 7.50
N LYS A 120 7.92 -7.14 6.44
CA LYS A 120 9.16 -7.11 5.63
C LYS A 120 9.07 -6.16 4.42
N VAL A 121 7.93 -5.51 4.21
CA VAL A 121 7.78 -4.50 3.15
C VAL A 121 8.11 -3.12 3.73
N GLN A 122 9.12 -2.48 3.17
CA GLN A 122 9.48 -1.12 3.54
C GLN A 122 8.46 -0.13 2.94
N LEU A 123 7.74 0.59 3.79
CA LEU A 123 6.88 1.69 3.34
C LEU A 123 7.70 2.95 3.13
N ARG A 124 7.53 3.58 1.96
CA ARG A 124 7.95 4.95 1.68
C ARG A 124 6.73 5.79 1.43
N LEU A 125 6.49 6.73 2.33
CA LEU A 125 5.33 7.61 2.34
C LEU A 125 5.73 8.97 1.80
N GLU A 126 4.90 9.52 0.91
CA GLU A 126 5.18 10.78 0.28
C GLU A 126 3.91 11.63 0.16
N GLU A 127 3.95 12.84 0.72
CA GLU A 127 2.88 13.81 0.58
C GLU A 127 3.08 14.68 -0.67
N GLY A 128 2.01 14.89 -1.42
CA GLY A 128 1.99 15.76 -2.59
C GLY A 128 0.58 16.18 -2.99
N ASN A 129 0.46 17.06 -3.97
CA ASN A 129 -0.85 17.30 -4.59
C ASN A 129 -1.18 16.22 -5.63
N SER A 130 -2.47 16.07 -5.98
CA SER A 130 -2.94 15.00 -6.87
C SER A 130 -2.22 14.99 -8.23
N LEU A 131 -1.92 16.17 -8.82
CA LEU A 131 -1.27 16.26 -10.12
C LEU A 131 0.19 15.80 -10.05
N VAL A 132 0.92 16.22 -9.01
CA VAL A 132 2.31 15.79 -8.76
C VAL A 132 2.36 14.29 -8.48
N LEU A 133 1.43 13.76 -7.68
CA LEU A 133 1.39 12.32 -7.39
C LEU A 133 1.07 11.50 -8.65
N ILE A 134 0.17 11.98 -9.52
CA ILE A 134 -0.12 11.36 -10.82
C ILE A 134 1.13 11.37 -11.71
N ASP A 135 1.86 12.49 -11.79
CA ASP A 135 3.10 12.57 -12.57
C ASP A 135 4.14 11.58 -12.06
N ARG A 136 4.31 11.47 -10.73
CA ARG A 136 5.22 10.50 -10.12
C ARG A 136 4.82 9.04 -10.35
N LEU A 137 3.53 8.73 -10.40
CA LEU A 137 3.05 7.40 -10.82
C LEU A 137 3.43 7.11 -12.27
N LEU A 138 3.26 8.08 -13.19
CA LEU A 138 3.64 7.93 -14.59
C LEU A 138 5.14 7.69 -14.77
N ASN A 139 5.97 8.38 -13.97
CA ASN A 139 7.43 8.30 -14.01
C ASN A 139 8.03 7.17 -13.14
N ASP A 140 7.21 6.21 -12.68
CA ASP A 140 7.64 5.07 -11.85
C ASP A 140 8.34 5.45 -10.54
N GLN A 141 8.01 6.60 -9.99
CA GLN A 141 8.52 7.08 -8.71
C GLN A 141 7.63 6.69 -7.54
N LEU A 142 6.34 6.41 -7.80
CA LEU A 142 5.36 5.87 -6.87
C LEU A 142 4.72 4.60 -7.43
N ASP A 143 4.28 3.72 -6.56
CA ASP A 143 3.57 2.50 -6.91
C ASP A 143 2.05 2.70 -6.87
N ILE A 144 1.58 3.47 -5.90
CA ILE A 144 0.16 3.76 -5.65
C ILE A 144 0.03 5.10 -4.94
N ALA A 145 -1.08 5.80 -5.13
CA ALA A 145 -1.37 7.04 -4.43
C ALA A 145 -2.84 7.14 -4.00
N LEU A 146 -3.09 7.75 -2.83
CA LEU A 146 -4.43 8.18 -2.41
C LEU A 146 -4.60 9.65 -2.73
N ILE A 147 -5.56 9.93 -3.61
CA ILE A 147 -5.78 11.25 -4.16
C ILE A 147 -7.26 11.63 -4.15
N ARG A 148 -7.50 12.91 -4.35
CA ARG A 148 -8.78 13.43 -4.82
C ARG A 148 -8.67 13.66 -6.31
N PRO A 149 -9.29 12.79 -7.12
CA PRO A 149 -9.03 12.78 -8.56
C PRO A 149 -9.49 14.10 -9.20
N PRO A 150 -8.69 14.69 -10.11
CA PRO A 150 -9.13 15.79 -10.96
C PRO A 150 -10.10 15.26 -12.03
N HIS A 151 -10.83 16.16 -12.72
CA HIS A 151 -11.74 15.77 -13.81
C HIS A 151 -10.99 15.07 -14.98
N HIS A 152 -9.74 15.46 -15.24
CA HIS A 152 -8.93 14.89 -16.31
C HIS A 152 -7.76 14.09 -15.72
N VAL A 153 -7.74 12.81 -16.01
CA VAL A 153 -6.69 11.88 -15.56
C VAL A 153 -6.06 11.25 -16.81
N PRO A 154 -4.71 11.13 -16.88
CA PRO A 154 -4.03 10.45 -17.99
C PRO A 154 -4.54 9.01 -18.15
N ILE A 155 -4.62 8.55 -19.42
CA ILE A 155 -5.18 7.23 -19.76
C ILE A 155 -4.41 6.07 -19.13
N ASP A 156 -3.11 6.25 -18.88
CA ASP A 156 -2.24 5.23 -18.26
C ASP A 156 -2.44 5.08 -16.76
N ILE A 157 -3.19 6.01 -16.14
CA ILE A 157 -3.53 5.94 -14.72
C ILE A 157 -4.93 5.32 -14.57
N HIS A 158 -5.01 4.37 -13.67
CA HIS A 158 -6.27 3.82 -13.19
C HIS A 158 -6.69 4.55 -11.92
N ILE A 159 -7.92 5.05 -11.89
CA ILE A 159 -8.54 5.62 -10.70
C ILE A 159 -9.57 4.64 -10.18
N GLN A 160 -9.43 4.27 -8.93
CA GLN A 160 -10.38 3.43 -8.21
C GLN A 160 -10.96 4.23 -7.06
N THR A 161 -12.20 4.68 -7.23
CA THR A 161 -12.90 5.39 -6.15
C THR A 161 -13.16 4.42 -5.00
N LEU A 162 -12.71 4.81 -3.82
CA LEU A 162 -12.90 4.08 -2.58
C LEU A 162 -14.20 4.48 -1.90
N MET A 163 -14.43 5.79 -1.80
CA MET A 163 -15.61 6.38 -1.18
C MET A 163 -15.80 7.82 -1.66
N TYR A 164 -16.97 8.36 -1.38
CA TYR A 164 -17.28 9.79 -1.51
C TYR A 164 -17.35 10.38 -0.11
N GLU A 165 -16.61 11.45 0.11
CA GLU A 165 -16.57 12.17 1.38
C GLU A 165 -17.42 13.45 1.27
N PRO A 166 -18.30 13.74 2.24
CA PRO A 166 -19.07 14.96 2.23
C PRO A 166 -18.19 16.21 2.30
N LEU A 167 -18.57 17.25 1.57
CA LEU A 167 -18.04 18.60 1.76
C LEU A 167 -18.89 19.31 2.80
N VAL A 168 -18.22 19.99 3.73
CA VAL A 168 -18.84 20.81 4.78
C VAL A 168 -18.41 22.27 4.62
N VAL A 169 -19.27 23.20 4.99
CA VAL A 169 -18.90 24.61 5.10
C VAL A 169 -18.07 24.80 6.35
N VAL A 170 -16.93 25.46 6.24
CA VAL A 170 -16.17 25.99 7.36
C VAL A 170 -16.27 27.51 7.34
N MET A 171 -16.62 28.12 8.49
CA MET A 171 -16.77 29.55 8.66
C MET A 171 -16.30 29.98 10.04
N PRO A 172 -16.05 31.30 10.26
CA PRO A 172 -15.69 31.82 11.58
C PRO A 172 -16.74 31.44 12.63
N LEU A 173 -16.29 31.16 13.86
CA LEU A 173 -17.22 30.79 14.95
C LEU A 173 -18.24 31.86 15.28
N GLU A 174 -17.86 33.14 15.11
CA GLU A 174 -18.70 34.30 15.39
C GLU A 174 -19.68 34.62 14.25
N HIS A 175 -19.60 33.92 13.13
CA HIS A 175 -20.48 34.12 12.00
C HIS A 175 -21.91 33.66 12.35
N VAL A 176 -22.85 34.60 12.33
CA VAL A 176 -24.25 34.36 12.75
C VAL A 176 -25.02 33.78 11.58
N ILE A 177 -25.24 32.47 11.60
CA ILE A 177 -26.20 31.77 10.73
C ILE A 177 -27.12 30.96 11.64
N ASP A 178 -28.37 30.81 11.27
CA ASP A 178 -29.29 29.93 11.98
C ASP A 178 -28.77 28.48 11.94
N GLN A 179 -28.27 28.01 13.09
CA GLN A 179 -27.57 26.75 13.24
C GLN A 179 -28.51 25.54 13.39
N GLN A 180 -29.82 25.71 13.30
CA GLN A 180 -30.80 24.64 13.53
C GLN A 180 -30.99 23.73 12.31
N GLN A 181 -30.42 24.05 11.15
CA GLN A 181 -30.57 23.28 9.91
C GLN A 181 -29.26 23.23 9.08
N ASP A 182 -29.20 22.29 8.14
CA ASP A 182 -28.18 22.24 7.12
C ASP A 182 -28.15 23.54 6.31
N ILE A 183 -26.94 24.07 6.01
CA ILE A 183 -26.80 25.38 5.36
C ILE A 183 -27.10 25.30 3.85
N GLN A 184 -27.88 26.22 3.34
CA GLN A 184 -28.03 26.44 1.91
C GLN A 184 -26.87 27.29 1.39
N LEU A 185 -26.04 26.74 0.46
CA LEU A 185 -24.81 27.42 -0.04
C LEU A 185 -25.11 28.80 -0.63
N LYS A 186 -26.29 29.02 -1.22
CA LYS A 186 -26.71 30.34 -1.75
C LYS A 186 -26.72 31.46 -0.70
N LEU A 187 -26.80 31.13 0.60
CA LEU A 187 -26.72 32.13 1.68
C LEU A 187 -25.31 32.73 1.81
N LEU A 188 -24.31 32.09 1.24
CA LEU A 188 -22.91 32.51 1.25
C LEU A 188 -22.52 33.35 0.02
N LYS A 189 -23.48 33.84 -0.76
CA LYS A 189 -23.25 34.57 -2.02
C LYS A 189 -22.42 35.85 -1.85
N ASP A 190 -22.51 36.49 -0.69
CA ASP A 190 -21.78 37.72 -0.38
C ASP A 190 -20.44 37.47 0.33
N GLU A 191 -20.16 36.21 0.71
CA GLU A 191 -18.95 35.83 1.41
C GLU A 191 -17.75 35.62 0.47
N ASN A 192 -16.55 35.94 0.96
CA ASN A 192 -15.34 35.62 0.27
C ASN A 192 -15.01 34.13 0.49
N PHE A 193 -14.85 33.40 -0.61
CA PHE A 193 -14.41 31.98 -0.52
C PHE A 193 -12.90 31.88 -0.51
N ILE A 194 -12.38 31.12 0.46
CA ILE A 194 -10.96 30.75 0.56
C ILE A 194 -10.82 29.37 -0.06
N MET A 195 -10.04 29.26 -1.10
CA MET A 195 -9.90 28.01 -1.88
C MET A 195 -8.45 27.67 -2.16
N ALA A 196 -8.16 26.39 -2.37
CA ALA A 196 -6.90 26.02 -3.00
C ALA A 196 -6.91 26.41 -4.47
N ALA A 197 -5.78 26.88 -5.00
CA ALA A 197 -5.64 27.09 -6.44
C ALA A 197 -5.76 25.74 -7.19
N HIS A 198 -6.35 25.74 -8.37
CA HIS A 198 -6.50 24.53 -9.21
C HIS A 198 -5.17 23.84 -9.46
N SER A 199 -4.09 24.57 -9.70
CA SER A 199 -2.73 24.04 -9.91
C SER A 199 -2.17 23.29 -8.68
N VAL A 200 -2.74 23.52 -7.50
CA VAL A 200 -2.29 22.90 -6.24
C VAL A 200 -3.20 21.75 -5.83
N SER A 201 -4.52 21.87 -6.03
CA SER A 201 -5.48 20.87 -5.57
C SER A 201 -6.67 20.78 -6.54
N ALA A 202 -6.39 20.31 -7.76
CA ALA A 202 -7.39 20.29 -8.83
C ALA A 202 -8.68 19.56 -8.42
N GLY A 203 -8.61 18.35 -7.89
CA GLY A 203 -9.78 17.56 -7.55
C GLY A 203 -10.66 18.18 -6.46
N LEU A 204 -10.08 18.80 -5.42
CA LEU A 204 -10.86 19.49 -4.40
C LEU A 204 -11.40 20.83 -4.92
N HIS A 205 -10.59 21.56 -5.70
CA HIS A 205 -11.01 22.82 -6.33
C HIS A 205 -12.25 22.62 -7.19
N ASP A 206 -12.17 21.62 -8.10
CA ASP A 206 -13.27 21.28 -9.01
C ASP A 206 -14.53 20.88 -8.22
N ALA A 207 -14.39 20.01 -7.22
CA ALA A 207 -15.51 19.57 -6.38
C ALA A 207 -16.19 20.73 -5.63
N VAL A 208 -15.42 21.71 -5.14
CA VAL A 208 -15.96 22.90 -4.47
C VAL A 208 -16.71 23.78 -5.48
N LEU A 209 -16.17 24.02 -6.67
CA LEU A 209 -16.86 24.80 -7.70
C LEU A 209 -18.14 24.11 -8.18
N ASP A 210 -18.10 22.80 -8.39
CA ASP A 210 -19.28 22.02 -8.79
C ASP A 210 -20.37 22.04 -7.69
N ALA A 211 -19.96 21.94 -6.43
CA ALA A 211 -20.87 22.09 -5.29
C ALA A 211 -21.55 23.46 -5.28
N CYS A 212 -20.79 24.53 -5.46
CA CYS A 212 -21.37 25.89 -5.52
C CYS A 212 -22.32 26.01 -6.69
N ARG A 213 -21.94 25.63 -7.89
CA ARG A 213 -22.75 25.73 -9.11
C ARG A 213 -24.03 24.91 -9.02
N SER A 214 -23.98 23.69 -8.51
CA SER A 214 -25.16 22.83 -8.35
C SER A 214 -26.22 23.43 -7.37
N HIS A 215 -25.75 24.31 -6.46
CA HIS A 215 -26.60 25.01 -5.51
C HIS A 215 -26.96 26.45 -5.97
N GLY A 216 -26.66 26.78 -7.24
CA GLY A 216 -26.96 28.11 -7.79
C GLY A 216 -26.12 29.23 -7.17
N LEU A 217 -24.92 28.93 -6.72
CA LEU A 217 -23.98 29.88 -6.14
C LEU A 217 -22.76 30.03 -7.07
N GLU A 218 -22.44 31.23 -7.48
CA GLU A 218 -21.13 31.59 -8.05
C GLU A 218 -20.26 32.14 -6.93
N PRO A 219 -19.21 31.41 -6.48
CA PRO A 219 -18.44 31.79 -5.31
C PRO A 219 -17.56 33.01 -5.61
N LYS A 220 -17.59 34.00 -4.74
CA LYS A 220 -16.68 35.15 -4.79
C LYS A 220 -15.30 34.70 -4.25
N ILE A 221 -14.37 34.37 -5.14
CA ILE A 221 -13.04 33.88 -4.75
C ILE A 221 -12.24 35.03 -4.16
N GLY A 222 -11.89 34.91 -2.88
CA GLY A 222 -11.05 35.84 -2.11
C GLY A 222 -9.61 35.37 -2.07
N GLN A 223 -9.18 34.89 -0.92
CA GLN A 223 -7.80 34.41 -0.71
C GLN A 223 -7.60 32.99 -1.26
N SER A 224 -6.38 32.69 -1.68
CA SER A 224 -5.95 31.33 -2.03
C SER A 224 -4.94 30.80 -1.02
N ALA A 225 -5.08 29.52 -0.64
CA ALA A 225 -4.14 28.87 0.26
C ALA A 225 -3.80 27.46 -0.28
N PRO A 226 -2.52 27.01 -0.19
CA PRO A 226 -2.07 25.78 -0.81
C PRO A 226 -2.52 24.50 -0.08
N GLN A 227 -2.83 24.60 1.20
CA GLN A 227 -3.14 23.46 2.06
C GLN A 227 -4.41 23.68 2.87
N ILE A 228 -5.10 22.60 3.18
CA ILE A 228 -6.36 22.61 3.94
C ILE A 228 -6.19 23.26 5.33
N VAL A 229 -5.07 23.03 6.00
CA VAL A 229 -4.75 23.66 7.29
C VAL A 229 -4.71 25.17 7.16
N SER A 230 -4.06 25.69 6.10
CA SER A 230 -4.00 27.13 5.83
C SER A 230 -5.38 27.69 5.49
N ILE A 231 -6.20 26.97 4.71
CA ILE A 231 -7.57 27.38 4.40
C ILE A 231 -8.36 27.56 5.69
N VAL A 232 -8.41 26.56 6.57
CA VAL A 232 -9.17 26.61 7.82
C VAL A 232 -8.62 27.69 8.77
N SER A 233 -7.28 27.88 8.82
CA SER A 233 -6.66 28.94 9.62
C SER A 233 -7.01 30.36 9.14
N LEU A 234 -7.11 30.58 7.83
CA LEU A 234 -7.53 31.85 7.26
C LEU A 234 -9.02 32.11 7.53
N VAL A 235 -9.85 31.06 7.53
CA VAL A 235 -11.26 31.16 7.99
C VAL A 235 -11.30 31.54 9.46
N ALA A 236 -10.51 30.91 10.33
CA ALA A 236 -10.40 31.27 11.75
C ALA A 236 -9.96 32.73 11.97
N ALA A 237 -9.18 33.28 11.04
CA ALA A 237 -8.79 34.69 11.02
C ALA A 237 -9.85 35.63 10.44
N ASN A 238 -11.08 35.14 10.20
CA ASN A 238 -12.21 35.92 9.67
C ASN A 238 -11.99 36.53 8.28
N LEU A 239 -11.22 35.82 7.41
CA LEU A 239 -10.93 36.27 6.03
C LEU A 239 -11.94 35.73 5.00
N GLY A 240 -12.91 34.94 5.42
CA GLY A 240 -13.95 34.37 4.58
C GLY A 240 -14.42 33.00 5.03
N VAL A 241 -15.03 32.28 4.11
CA VAL A 241 -15.59 30.93 4.31
C VAL A 241 -14.96 29.93 3.33
N SER A 242 -15.15 28.65 3.55
CA SER A 242 -14.72 27.63 2.57
C SER A 242 -15.62 26.40 2.61
N LEU A 243 -15.53 25.58 1.55
CA LEU A 243 -15.98 24.19 1.53
C LEU A 243 -14.76 23.28 1.66
N VAL A 244 -14.80 22.36 2.63
CA VAL A 244 -13.71 21.44 2.93
C VAL A 244 -14.25 20.02 3.10
N PRO A 245 -13.45 18.97 2.86
CA PRO A 245 -13.86 17.61 3.20
C PRO A 245 -14.17 17.49 4.69
N ALA A 246 -15.16 16.69 5.06
CA ALA A 246 -15.59 16.52 6.46
C ALA A 246 -14.44 16.05 7.38
N SER A 247 -13.47 15.31 6.85
CA SER A 247 -12.26 14.91 7.60
C SER A 247 -11.42 16.10 8.09
N ALA A 248 -11.57 17.30 7.48
CA ALA A 248 -10.90 18.52 7.93
C ALA A 248 -11.31 18.94 9.36
N MET A 249 -12.47 18.50 9.84
CA MET A 249 -12.89 18.72 11.23
C MET A 249 -11.92 18.13 12.26
N GLN A 250 -11.17 17.08 11.87
CA GLN A 250 -10.16 16.45 12.74
C GLN A 250 -8.95 17.35 13.03
N LEU A 251 -8.76 18.45 12.27
CA LEU A 251 -7.70 19.42 12.54
C LEU A 251 -7.87 20.11 13.89
N GLY A 252 -9.10 20.20 14.42
CA GLY A 252 -9.37 20.79 15.72
C GLY A 252 -9.00 22.28 15.83
N ILE A 253 -8.95 23.02 14.72
CA ILE A 253 -8.58 24.43 14.70
C ILE A 253 -9.69 25.22 15.41
N LYS A 254 -9.30 25.99 16.42
CA LYS A 254 -10.22 26.86 17.19
C LYS A 254 -10.61 28.10 16.37
N GLY A 255 -11.78 28.68 16.69
CA GLY A 255 -12.27 29.90 16.02
C GLY A 255 -13.05 29.64 14.73
N VAL A 256 -13.34 28.39 14.41
CA VAL A 256 -14.19 28.01 13.29
C VAL A 256 -15.35 27.11 13.74
N GLN A 257 -16.41 27.12 12.95
CA GLN A 257 -17.51 26.17 13.01
C GLN A 257 -17.66 25.46 11.67
N TYR A 258 -18.19 24.25 11.71
CA TYR A 258 -18.45 23.44 10.53
C TYR A 258 -19.94 23.15 10.41
N LEU A 259 -20.53 23.37 9.25
CA LEU A 259 -21.93 23.14 8.97
C LEU A 259 -22.13 22.18 7.81
N GLN A 260 -23.08 21.28 7.94
CA GLN A 260 -23.49 20.40 6.86
C GLN A 260 -24.19 21.23 5.77
N VAL A 261 -23.98 20.84 4.52
CA VAL A 261 -24.69 21.50 3.38
C VAL A 261 -26.02 20.80 3.18
N ALA A 262 -27.06 21.60 2.90
CA ALA A 262 -28.38 21.10 2.53
C ALA A 262 -28.34 20.27 1.24
N GLU A 263 -29.37 19.45 1.06
CA GLU A 263 -29.47 18.59 -0.14
C GLU A 263 -29.52 19.40 -1.46
N PRO A 264 -28.91 18.93 -2.52
CA PRO A 264 -28.09 17.68 -2.61
C PRO A 264 -26.73 17.84 -1.92
N LYS A 265 -26.37 16.93 -1.00
CA LYS A 265 -25.12 17.02 -0.25
C LYS A 265 -23.92 16.92 -1.20
N PRO A 266 -23.06 17.94 -1.26
CA PRO A 266 -21.88 17.89 -2.12
C PRO A 266 -20.84 16.92 -1.56
N VAL A 267 -20.18 16.23 -2.45
CA VAL A 267 -19.17 15.22 -2.09
C VAL A 267 -17.90 15.40 -2.91
N VAL A 268 -16.79 14.90 -2.39
CA VAL A 268 -15.53 14.80 -3.13
C VAL A 268 -15.03 13.34 -3.13
N GLY A 269 -14.52 12.88 -4.27
CA GLY A 269 -13.98 11.53 -4.38
C GLY A 269 -12.74 11.34 -3.52
N PHE A 270 -12.64 10.18 -2.89
CA PHE A 270 -11.45 9.67 -2.23
C PHE A 270 -11.05 8.38 -2.94
N SER A 271 -9.89 8.37 -3.61
CA SER A 271 -9.58 7.35 -4.60
C SER A 271 -8.14 6.88 -4.52
N LEU A 272 -7.93 5.61 -4.86
CA LEU A 272 -6.63 5.07 -5.23
C LEU A 272 -6.32 5.41 -6.68
N ALA A 273 -5.07 5.78 -6.94
CA ALA A 273 -4.50 5.97 -8.26
C ALA A 273 -3.26 5.10 -8.43
N TYR A 274 -3.13 4.41 -9.54
CA TYR A 274 -1.95 3.61 -9.88
C TYR A 274 -1.86 3.42 -11.40
N ARG A 275 -0.69 3.07 -11.90
CA ARG A 275 -0.55 2.77 -13.33
C ARG A 275 -1.32 1.52 -13.72
N ARG A 276 -2.00 1.53 -14.86
CA ARG A 276 -2.76 0.37 -15.37
C ARG A 276 -1.90 -0.89 -15.50
N ASN A 277 -0.62 -0.72 -15.84
CA ASN A 277 0.35 -1.80 -16.03
C ASN A 277 1.27 -1.97 -14.81
N THR A 278 0.77 -1.71 -13.60
CA THR A 278 1.59 -1.92 -12.39
C THR A 278 1.81 -3.42 -12.15
N HIS A 279 3.07 -3.77 -11.87
CA HIS A 279 3.48 -5.11 -11.45
C HIS A 279 3.91 -5.14 -9.97
N ALA A 280 3.75 -4.01 -9.27
CA ALA A 280 4.10 -3.92 -7.85
C ALA A 280 3.09 -4.70 -7.00
N GLN A 281 3.40 -5.96 -6.69
CA GLN A 281 2.49 -6.83 -5.93
C GLN A 281 2.14 -6.23 -4.56
N ALA A 282 3.08 -5.54 -3.90
CA ALA A 282 2.82 -4.85 -2.64
C ALA A 282 1.75 -3.74 -2.79
N ALA A 283 1.69 -3.04 -3.94
CA ALA A 283 0.63 -2.05 -4.21
C ALA A 283 -0.73 -2.72 -4.42
N ILE A 284 -0.76 -3.87 -5.10
CA ILE A 284 -1.98 -4.68 -5.27
C ILE A 284 -2.49 -5.16 -3.90
N ASN A 285 -1.60 -5.65 -3.05
CA ASN A 285 -1.92 -6.09 -1.70
C ASN A 285 -2.47 -4.93 -0.85
N PHE A 286 -1.85 -3.75 -0.92
CA PHE A 286 -2.34 -2.55 -0.23
C PHE A 286 -3.72 -2.12 -0.75
N SER A 287 -3.93 -2.13 -2.07
CA SER A 287 -5.23 -1.83 -2.69
C SER A 287 -6.32 -2.79 -2.22
N SER A 288 -6.02 -4.08 -2.18
CA SER A 288 -6.97 -5.11 -1.71
C SER A 288 -7.30 -4.95 -0.23
N LEU A 289 -6.30 -4.62 0.60
CA LEU A 289 -6.48 -4.38 2.03
C LEU A 289 -7.43 -3.20 2.28
N ILE A 290 -7.17 -2.03 1.67
CA ILE A 290 -7.99 -0.84 1.89
C ILE A 290 -9.44 -1.05 1.42
N GLN A 291 -9.64 -1.78 0.32
CA GLN A 291 -10.99 -2.14 -0.16
C GLN A 291 -11.73 -3.06 0.80
N SER A 292 -11.02 -4.02 1.41
CA SER A 292 -11.63 -4.94 2.37
C SER A 292 -12.10 -4.24 3.64
N LEU A 293 -11.38 -3.20 4.07
CA LEU A 293 -11.78 -2.38 5.22
C LEU A 293 -13.08 -1.63 4.96
N LEU A 294 -13.20 -1.03 3.76
CA LEU A 294 -14.39 -0.23 3.40
C LEU A 294 -15.65 -1.08 3.10
N LYS A 295 -15.53 -2.39 2.95
CA LYS A 295 -16.68 -3.28 2.78
C LYS A 295 -17.24 -3.80 4.11
N ASN A 296 -16.45 -3.69 5.17
CA ASN A 296 -16.81 -4.19 6.50
C ASN A 296 -17.33 -3.09 7.44
N ASP A 297 -17.24 -1.81 7.03
CA ASP A 297 -17.86 -0.65 7.65
C ASP A 297 -19.21 -0.31 6.95
#